data_6d3642fe9eaffa8dcf02c82e722e3d07
#
_entry.id   6d3642fe9eaffa8dcf02c82e722e3d07
#
_cell.length_a   1.000
_cell.length_b   1.000
_cell.length_c   1.000
_cell.angle_alpha   90.00
_cell.angle_beta   90.00
_cell.angle_gamma   90.00
#
_symmetry.space_group_name_H-M   'P 1'
#
loop_
_entity.id
_entity.type
_entity.pdbx_description
1 polymer ?
#
loop_
_entity_poly.entity_id
_entity_poly.type
_entity_poly.pdbx_seq_one_letter_code
_entity_poly.pdbx_strand_id
1 'polypeptide(L)'
;MQIAICDDEKSIGLILEEKIKKLLPDAVIEKYLSGDELIASGCEPDILFLDIQMPGMDGMETARILRQKNERMVLIFVTAVEEYVFQAFDVAAFHYLVKPFSYADLSFFLSIQGSSHRWKSRNP
;
A
#
# COMPACT_ATOMS: atom_id res chain seq x y z
N MET A 1 8.88 10.51 -4.46
CA MET A 1 7.71 9.82 -3.92
C MET A 1 8.17 8.65 -3.07
N GLN A 2 7.66 8.56 -1.88
CA GLN A 2 7.97 7.50 -0.92
C GLN A 2 6.89 6.42 -0.99
N ILE A 3 7.31 5.19 -1.23
CA ILE A 3 6.39 4.04 -1.32
C ILE A 3 6.83 2.98 -0.33
N ALA A 4 5.90 2.49 0.47
CA ALA A 4 6.15 1.38 1.38
C ALA A 4 5.37 0.16 0.93
N ILE A 5 5.99 -1.00 1.10
CA ILE A 5 5.36 -2.30 0.82
C ILE A 5 5.46 -3.12 2.10
N CYS A 6 4.33 -3.60 2.58
CA CYS A 6 4.28 -4.41 3.80
C CYS A 6 3.59 -5.73 3.50
N ASP A 7 4.35 -6.80 3.51
CA ASP A 7 3.87 -8.16 3.22
C ASP A 7 4.84 -9.15 3.88
N ASP A 8 4.32 -10.12 4.60
CA ASP A 8 5.15 -11.12 5.28
C ASP A 8 5.82 -12.10 4.30
N GLU A 9 5.33 -12.17 3.06
CA GLU A 9 5.98 -12.92 2.01
C GLU A 9 7.00 -12.05 1.28
N LYS A 10 8.28 -12.26 1.57
CA LYS A 10 9.37 -11.46 1.02
C LYS A 10 9.34 -11.41 -0.51
N SER A 11 8.97 -12.52 -1.16
CA SER A 11 8.89 -12.59 -2.63
C SER A 11 7.89 -11.60 -3.21
N ILE A 12 6.78 -11.37 -2.52
CA ILE A 12 5.76 -10.41 -2.99
C ILE A 12 6.32 -9.00 -2.98
N GLY A 13 7.03 -8.64 -1.91
CA GLY A 13 7.68 -7.33 -1.81
C GLY A 13 8.66 -7.08 -2.96
N LEU A 14 9.45 -8.10 -3.30
CA LEU A 14 10.41 -8.00 -4.40
C LEU A 14 9.73 -7.86 -5.76
N ILE A 15 8.66 -8.61 -5.98
CA ILE A 15 7.88 -8.53 -7.22
C ILE A 15 7.24 -7.16 -7.38
N LEU A 16 6.62 -6.66 -6.32
CA LEU A 16 6.01 -5.33 -6.34
C LEU A 16 7.05 -4.24 -6.58
N GLU A 17 8.17 -4.31 -5.89
CA GLU A 17 9.25 -3.34 -6.07
C GLU A 17 9.72 -3.28 -7.52
N GLU A 18 9.95 -4.44 -8.12
CA GLU A 18 10.39 -4.51 -9.51
C GLU A 18 9.38 -3.85 -10.46
N LYS A 19 8.10 -4.18 -10.30
CA LYS A 19 7.04 -3.64 -11.14
C LYS A 19 6.84 -2.14 -10.94
N ILE A 20 6.88 -1.69 -9.69
CA ILE A 20 6.71 -0.27 -9.37
C ILE A 20 7.87 0.55 -9.93
N LYS A 21 9.09 0.05 -9.83
CA LYS A 21 10.26 0.73 -10.38
C LYS A 21 10.19 0.94 -11.88
N LYS A 22 9.56 0.02 -12.60
CA LYS A 22 9.36 0.18 -14.04
C LYS A 22 8.38 1.32 -14.35
N LEU A 23 7.38 1.51 -13.50
CA LEU A 23 6.35 2.52 -13.68
C LEU A 23 6.74 3.87 -13.10
N LEU A 24 7.47 3.86 -12.00
CA LEU A 24 7.89 5.04 -11.26
C LEU A 24 9.38 4.91 -10.92
N PRO A 25 10.27 5.16 -11.90
CA PRO A 25 11.71 4.91 -11.70
C PRO A 25 12.35 5.71 -10.56
N ASP A 26 11.80 6.88 -10.23
CA ASP A 26 12.36 7.75 -9.20
C ASP A 26 11.76 7.51 -7.81
N ALA A 27 10.84 6.55 -7.69
CA ALA A 27 10.24 6.25 -6.39
C ALA A 27 11.25 5.62 -5.44
N VAL A 28 11.19 6.05 -4.18
CA VAL A 28 11.97 5.44 -3.09
C VAL A 28 11.08 4.40 -2.45
N ILE A 29 11.50 3.14 -2.50
CA ILE A 29 10.69 2.01 -2.05
C ILE A 29 11.34 1.36 -0.84
N GLU A 30 10.57 1.19 0.24
CA GLU A 30 11.00 0.47 1.42
C GLU A 30 10.04 -0.69 1.66
N LYS A 31 10.59 -1.82 2.10
CA LYS A 31 9.83 -3.06 2.30
C LYS A 31 9.87 -3.45 3.77
N TYR A 32 8.72 -3.90 4.26
CA TYR A 32 8.54 -4.34 5.63
C TYR A 32 7.86 -5.70 5.64
N LEU A 33 8.21 -6.55 6.59
CA LEU A 33 7.68 -7.91 6.68
C LEU A 33 6.55 -8.06 7.70
N SER A 34 6.25 -7.00 8.44
CA SER A 34 5.16 -7.01 9.43
C SER A 34 4.61 -5.61 9.65
N GLY A 35 3.38 -5.56 10.17
CA GLY A 35 2.78 -4.28 10.55
C GLY A 35 3.54 -3.60 11.68
N ASP A 36 4.02 -4.39 12.65
CA ASP A 36 4.81 -3.86 13.76
C ASP A 36 6.09 -3.19 13.27
N GLU A 37 6.78 -3.82 12.33
CA GLU A 37 8.01 -3.28 11.75
C GLU A 37 7.74 -1.97 11.02
N LEU A 38 6.69 -1.93 10.24
CA LEU A 38 6.28 -0.74 9.50
C LEU A 38 5.98 0.43 10.44
N ILE A 39 5.19 0.17 11.49
CA ILE A 39 4.83 1.21 12.45
C ILE A 39 6.05 1.68 13.22
N ALA A 40 6.89 0.76 13.67
CA ALA A 40 8.11 1.10 14.43
C ALA A 40 9.10 1.93 13.62
N SER A 41 9.08 1.78 12.29
CA SER A 41 9.99 2.53 11.41
C SER A 41 9.70 4.04 11.39
N GLY A 42 8.50 4.44 11.74
CA GLY A 42 8.08 5.84 11.64
C GLY A 42 7.90 6.31 10.20
N CYS A 43 7.87 5.39 9.24
CA CYS A 43 7.71 5.71 7.82
C CYS A 43 6.38 6.41 7.55
N GLU A 44 6.42 7.48 6.75
CA GLU A 44 5.22 8.19 6.31
C GLU A 44 5.17 8.16 4.79
N PRO A 45 4.77 7.02 4.20
CA PRO A 45 4.79 6.89 2.75
C PRO A 45 3.68 7.69 2.08
N ASP A 46 3.91 8.06 0.84
CA ASP A 46 2.87 8.64 -0.01
C ASP A 46 1.88 7.54 -0.44
N ILE A 47 2.42 6.35 -0.71
CA ILE A 47 1.63 5.17 -1.09
C ILE A 47 2.06 4.00 -0.22
N LEU A 48 1.10 3.28 0.32
CA LEU A 48 1.34 2.05 1.07
C LEU A 48 0.63 0.89 0.39
N PHE A 49 1.40 -0.13 0.02
CA PHE A 49 0.88 -1.43 -0.40
C PHE A 49 0.92 -2.36 0.80
N LEU A 50 -0.22 -2.87 1.21
CA LEU A 50 -0.35 -3.56 2.50
C LEU A 50 -1.15 -4.85 2.35
N ASP A 51 -0.55 -5.97 2.77
CA ASP A 51 -1.26 -7.24 2.87
C ASP A 51 -2.10 -7.23 4.16
N ILE A 52 -3.25 -7.88 4.13
CA ILE A 52 -4.13 -7.97 5.29
C ILE A 52 -3.73 -9.15 6.17
N GLN A 53 -3.52 -10.32 5.59
CA GLN A 53 -3.20 -11.54 6.35
C GLN A 53 -1.71 -11.65 6.62
N MET A 54 -1.32 -11.24 7.82
CA MET A 54 0.05 -11.33 8.30
C MET A 54 0.05 -11.87 9.73
N PRO A 55 1.09 -12.61 10.14
CA PRO A 55 1.22 -13.05 11.54
C PRO A 55 1.31 -11.85 12.48
N GLY A 56 0.75 -12.00 13.68
CA GLY A 56 0.72 -10.91 14.66
C GLY A 56 -0.31 -9.86 14.27
N MET A 57 0.10 -8.61 14.21
CA MET A 57 -0.79 -7.52 13.80
C MET A 57 -1.14 -7.68 12.32
N ASP A 58 -2.43 -7.82 12.00
CA ASP A 58 -2.84 -7.93 10.61
C ASP A 58 -2.84 -6.58 9.90
N GLY A 59 -3.02 -6.61 8.58
CA GLY A 59 -2.96 -5.40 7.77
C GLY A 59 -4.09 -4.41 8.08
N MET A 60 -5.26 -4.91 8.44
CA MET A 60 -6.39 -4.02 8.74
C MET A 60 -6.12 -3.20 10.00
N GLU A 61 -5.59 -3.84 11.04
CA GLU A 61 -5.20 -3.16 12.27
C GLU A 61 -4.06 -2.18 12.02
N THR A 62 -3.05 -2.61 11.25
CA THR A 62 -1.94 -1.74 10.83
C THR A 62 -2.45 -0.49 10.11
N ALA A 63 -3.39 -0.68 9.18
CA ALA A 63 -3.96 0.42 8.41
C ALA A 63 -4.70 1.42 9.32
N ARG A 64 -5.44 0.94 10.30
CA ARG A 64 -6.16 1.81 11.23
C ARG A 64 -5.21 2.70 12.01
N ILE A 65 -4.12 2.12 12.49
CA ILE A 65 -3.11 2.87 13.26
C ILE A 65 -2.46 3.93 12.37
N LEU A 66 -2.02 3.54 11.19
CA LEU A 66 -1.34 4.48 10.28
C LEU A 66 -2.27 5.57 9.76
N ARG A 67 -3.53 5.24 9.52
CA ARG A 67 -4.50 6.22 9.02
C ARG A 67 -4.79 7.31 10.03
N GLN A 68 -4.73 7.01 11.31
CA GLN A 68 -4.89 8.02 12.36
C GLN A 68 -3.78 9.07 12.32
N LYS A 69 -2.59 8.67 11.87
CA LYS A 69 -1.42 9.54 11.81
C LYS A 69 -1.26 10.23 10.46
N ASN A 70 -1.78 9.64 9.40
CA ASN A 70 -1.57 10.11 8.04
C ASN A 70 -2.84 9.93 7.21
N GLU A 71 -3.63 11.00 7.13
CA GLU A 71 -4.89 10.99 6.38
C GLU A 71 -4.68 11.02 4.87
N ARG A 72 -3.53 11.49 4.41
CA ARG A 72 -3.26 11.69 2.99
C ARG A 72 -2.60 10.51 2.30
N MET A 73 -2.13 9.56 3.06
CA MET A 73 -1.49 8.36 2.52
C MET A 73 -2.46 7.61 1.59
N VAL A 74 -1.98 7.26 0.42
CA VAL A 74 -2.75 6.42 -0.50
C VAL A 74 -2.53 4.97 -0.07
N LEU A 75 -3.59 4.34 0.39
CA LEU A 75 -3.55 2.96 0.90
C LEU A 75 -4.11 2.01 -0.14
N ILE A 76 -3.32 1.02 -0.52
CA ILE A 76 -3.71 -0.03 -1.46
C ILE A 76 -3.50 -1.37 -0.77
N PHE A 77 -4.58 -2.10 -0.53
CA PHE A 77 -4.48 -3.45 0.00
C PHE A 77 -4.09 -4.40 -1.13
N VAL A 78 -3.14 -5.28 -0.86
CA VAL A 78 -2.70 -6.33 -1.79
C VAL A 78 -2.78 -7.65 -1.05
N THR A 79 -3.84 -8.40 -1.23
CA THR A 79 -4.10 -9.57 -0.41
C THR A 79 -4.79 -10.68 -1.21
N ALA A 80 -4.68 -11.92 -0.74
CA ALA A 80 -5.38 -13.07 -1.34
C ALA A 80 -6.84 -13.14 -0.88
N VAL A 81 -7.25 -12.31 0.08
CA VAL A 81 -8.55 -12.41 0.74
C VAL A 81 -9.47 -11.27 0.32
N GLU A 82 -10.63 -11.59 -0.23
CA GLU A 82 -11.62 -10.60 -0.65
C GLU A 82 -12.58 -10.19 0.47
N GLU A 83 -12.59 -10.92 1.56
CA GLU A 83 -13.58 -10.76 2.63
C GLU A 83 -13.54 -9.41 3.33
N TYR A 84 -12.43 -8.70 3.22
CA TYR A 84 -12.23 -7.45 3.94
C TYR A 84 -12.51 -6.21 3.09
N VAL A 85 -13.08 -6.39 1.89
CA VAL A 85 -13.28 -5.26 0.98
C VAL A 85 -14.16 -4.16 1.60
N PHE A 86 -15.19 -4.53 2.36
CA PHE A 86 -16.06 -3.56 3.01
C PHE A 86 -15.36 -2.83 4.16
N GLN A 87 -14.49 -3.54 4.90
CA GLN A 87 -13.74 -2.95 5.99
C GLN A 87 -12.68 -1.98 5.49
N ALA A 88 -12.25 -2.15 4.23
CA ALA A 88 -11.29 -1.24 3.62
C ALA A 88 -11.82 0.20 3.54
N PHE A 89 -13.15 0.37 3.47
CA PHE A 89 -13.75 1.70 3.48
C PHE A 89 -13.50 2.44 4.79
N ASP A 90 -13.44 1.72 5.91
CA ASP A 90 -13.23 2.33 7.23
C ASP A 90 -11.86 3.00 7.36
N VAL A 91 -10.89 2.55 6.57
CA VAL A 91 -9.54 3.13 6.57
C VAL A 91 -9.28 3.93 5.30
N ALA A 92 -10.33 4.24 4.54
CA ALA A 92 -10.25 5.03 3.32
C ALA A 92 -9.22 4.48 2.33
N ALA A 93 -9.23 3.16 2.12
CA ALA A 93 -8.35 2.53 1.15
C ALA A 93 -8.68 3.03 -0.25
N PHE A 94 -7.63 3.36 -1.02
CA PHE A 94 -7.77 3.81 -2.40
C PHE A 94 -8.18 2.64 -3.30
N HIS A 95 -7.53 1.51 -3.14
CA HIS A 95 -7.80 0.30 -3.91
C HIS A 95 -7.59 -0.95 -3.09
N TYR A 96 -8.18 -2.03 -3.60
CA TYR A 96 -8.09 -3.36 -3.01
C TYR A 96 -7.70 -4.31 -4.14
N LEU A 97 -6.44 -4.74 -4.15
CA LEU A 97 -5.88 -5.56 -5.20
C LEU A 97 -5.77 -7.00 -4.73
N VAL A 98 -6.47 -7.91 -5.40
CA VAL A 98 -6.51 -9.33 -5.00
C VAL A 98 -5.41 -10.12 -5.70
N LYS A 99 -4.65 -10.89 -4.92
CA LYS A 99 -3.61 -11.77 -5.47
C LYS A 99 -4.25 -13.01 -6.13
N PRO A 100 -3.71 -13.52 -7.22
CA PRO A 100 -2.63 -12.93 -8.02
C PRO A 100 -3.15 -11.77 -8.86
N PHE A 101 -2.33 -10.74 -8.96
CA PHE A 101 -2.68 -9.57 -9.77
C PHE A 101 -1.73 -9.48 -10.98
N SER A 102 -2.19 -8.83 -12.04
CA SER A 102 -1.38 -8.65 -13.24
C SER A 102 -0.61 -7.32 -13.20
N TYR A 103 0.42 -7.23 -14.04
CA TYR A 103 1.12 -5.97 -14.24
C TYR A 103 0.15 -4.87 -14.73
N ALA A 104 -0.81 -5.25 -15.58
CA ALA A 104 -1.81 -4.31 -16.07
C ALA A 104 -2.68 -3.74 -14.95
N ASP A 105 -3.09 -4.58 -13.99
CA ASP A 105 -3.88 -4.14 -12.84
C ASP A 105 -3.11 -3.12 -12.02
N LEU A 106 -1.84 -3.41 -11.73
CA LEU A 106 -0.99 -2.52 -10.96
C LEU A 106 -0.75 -1.20 -11.70
N SER A 107 -0.48 -1.28 -12.98
CA SER A 107 -0.26 -0.12 -13.84
C SER A 107 -1.48 0.81 -13.85
N PHE A 108 -2.67 0.23 -13.96
CA PHE A 108 -3.93 0.98 -13.93
C PHE A 108 -4.10 1.72 -12.60
N PHE A 109 -3.89 1.02 -11.48
CA PHE A 109 -4.05 1.63 -10.16
C PHE A 109 -3.05 2.75 -9.91
N LEU A 110 -1.82 2.57 -10.31
CA LEU A 110 -0.80 3.61 -10.16
C LEU A 110 -1.09 4.83 -11.04
N SER A 111 -1.67 4.61 -12.21
CA SER A 111 -2.08 5.70 -13.10
C SER A 111 -3.17 6.56 -12.44
N ILE A 112 -4.19 5.94 -11.86
CA ILE A 112 -5.25 6.64 -11.16
C ILE A 112 -4.68 7.36 -9.93
N GLN A 113 -3.81 6.71 -9.18
CA GLN A 113 -3.18 7.28 -7.99
C GLN A 113 -2.37 8.53 -8.35
N GLY A 114 -1.67 8.51 -9.47
CA GLY A 114 -0.90 9.66 -9.94
C GLY A 114 -1.77 10.89 -10.09
N SER A 115 -2.96 10.74 -10.68
CA SER A 115 -3.91 11.83 -10.83
C SER A 115 -4.43 12.30 -9.47
N SER A 116 -4.77 11.37 -8.59
CA SER A 116 -5.23 11.68 -7.23
C SER A 116 -4.17 12.41 -6.43
N HIS A 117 -2.92 11.98 -6.55
CA HIS A 117 -1.80 12.60 -5.85
C HIS A 117 -1.58 14.04 -6.31
N ARG A 118 -1.67 14.28 -7.61
CA ARG A 118 -1.55 15.64 -8.15
C ARG A 118 -2.67 16.54 -7.65
N TRP A 119 -3.88 15.99 -7.55
CA TRP A 119 -5.00 16.72 -7.00
C TRP A 119 -4.73 17.14 -5.55
N LYS A 120 -4.23 16.23 -4.73
CA LYS A 120 -3.89 16.50 -3.33
C LYS A 120 -2.80 17.55 -3.20
N SER A 121 -1.83 17.56 -4.10
CA SER A 121 -0.77 18.57 -4.11
C SER A 121 -1.30 19.97 -4.36
N ARG A 122 -2.33 20.11 -5.21
CA ARG A 122 -2.93 21.38 -5.55
C ARG A 122 -3.99 21.83 -4.54
N ASN A 123 -4.53 20.92 -3.77
CA ASN A 123 -5.60 21.16 -2.79
C ASN A 123 -5.19 20.61 -1.43
N PRO A 124 -4.25 21.28 -0.75
CA PRO A 124 -3.73 20.82 0.54
C PRO A 124 -4.74 20.81 1.68
#